data_005b36e96e257dddd3cca35dccb45287
#
_entry.id   005b36e96e257dddd3cca35dccb45287
#
_cell.length_a   1.000
_cell.length_b   1.000
_cell.length_c   1.000
_cell.angle_alpha   90.00
_cell.angle_beta   90.00
_cell.angle_gamma   90.00
#
_symmetry.space_group_name_H-M   'P 1'
#
loop_
_entity.id
_entity.type
_entity.pdbx_description
1 polymer ?
#
loop_
_entity_poly.entity_id
_entity_poly.type
_entity_poly.pdbx_seq_one_letter_code
_entity_poly.pdbx_strand_id
1 'polypeptide(L)'
;MQAFTPKERLFAVAKKQQADRPPCICPGGMMNMMFKDVMRGSKCLWPEAHTDSEKMAGLNFALHEAGGFENYGVPFCMTVEAETMGAKVNMGNLICEPHVVDSPLSSSSGVDLLKPLDIHSGRAKVVLDAIRILKTGGNDVPVIGNLTGPVSTAGTLVDMSVLLKEFRKKPLEAERLLDFIVENLVVFGKAQIEAGADAICIAEPSGAGEILG
;
A
#
# COMPACT_ATOMS: atom_id res chain seq x y z
N MET A 1 -13.42 31.17 -12.71
CA MET A 1 -13.74 29.77 -12.29
C MET A 1 -13.19 29.61 -10.89
N GLN A 2 -13.95 28.99 -9.99
CA GLN A 2 -13.49 28.67 -8.65
C GLN A 2 -12.38 27.59 -8.78
N ALA A 3 -11.25 27.78 -8.12
CA ALA A 3 -10.17 26.79 -8.13
C ALA A 3 -10.61 25.56 -7.31
N PHE A 4 -10.45 24.39 -7.89
CA PHE A 4 -10.72 23.13 -7.20
C PHE A 4 -9.63 22.85 -6.15
N THR A 5 -10.02 22.32 -4.98
CA THR A 5 -9.07 21.69 -4.10
C THR A 5 -8.52 20.40 -4.74
N PRO A 6 -7.35 19.87 -4.31
CA PRO A 6 -6.83 18.58 -4.77
C PRO A 6 -7.86 17.45 -4.72
N LYS A 7 -8.62 17.38 -3.62
CA LYS A 7 -9.65 16.36 -3.42
C LYS A 7 -10.84 16.53 -4.36
N GLU A 8 -11.37 17.73 -4.49
CA GLU A 8 -12.47 18.01 -5.42
C GLU A 8 -12.08 17.68 -6.86
N ARG A 9 -10.85 18.01 -7.25
CA ARG A 9 -10.30 17.72 -8.59
C ARG A 9 -10.22 16.22 -8.84
N LEU A 10 -9.66 15.45 -7.89
CA LEU A 10 -9.58 14.00 -8.02
C LEU A 10 -10.96 13.36 -8.16
N PHE A 11 -11.92 13.76 -7.32
CA PHE A 11 -13.25 13.18 -7.36
C PHE A 11 -14.09 13.63 -8.55
N ALA A 12 -13.89 14.87 -9.07
CA ALA A 12 -14.53 15.30 -10.31
C ALA A 12 -14.09 14.39 -11.48
N VAL A 13 -12.79 14.15 -11.62
CA VAL A 13 -12.26 13.28 -12.67
C VAL A 13 -12.73 11.82 -12.48
N ALA A 14 -12.70 11.30 -11.26
CA ALA A 14 -13.19 9.94 -10.95
C ALA A 14 -14.68 9.75 -11.30
N LYS A 15 -15.49 10.83 -11.16
CA LYS A 15 -16.92 10.86 -11.54
C LYS A 15 -17.15 11.23 -13.00
N LYS A 16 -16.10 11.34 -13.82
CA LYS A 16 -16.16 11.79 -15.22
C LYS A 16 -16.76 13.19 -15.38
N GLN A 17 -16.55 14.07 -14.40
CA GLN A 17 -16.96 15.48 -14.42
C GLN A 17 -15.79 16.35 -14.86
N GLN A 18 -16.11 17.56 -15.32
CA GLN A 18 -15.09 18.53 -15.70
C GLN A 18 -14.35 19.05 -14.45
N ALA A 19 -13.03 19.06 -14.51
CA ALA A 19 -12.16 19.69 -13.51
C ALA A 19 -11.43 20.88 -14.15
N ASP A 20 -10.81 21.72 -13.32
CA ASP A 20 -10.00 22.86 -13.76
C ASP A 20 -8.73 22.42 -14.50
N ARG A 21 -8.15 21.29 -14.12
CA ARG A 21 -7.00 20.61 -14.74
C ARG A 21 -6.93 19.14 -14.31
N PRO A 22 -6.09 18.31 -14.94
CA PRO A 22 -5.83 16.95 -14.43
C PRO A 22 -5.22 16.97 -13.02
N PRO A 23 -5.62 16.06 -12.11
CA PRO A 23 -5.00 15.91 -10.80
C PRO A 23 -3.59 15.35 -10.94
N CYS A 24 -2.63 15.89 -10.19
CA CYS A 24 -1.28 15.38 -10.09
C CYS A 24 -1.18 14.48 -8.86
N ILE A 25 -1.48 13.19 -9.01
CA ILE A 25 -1.51 12.23 -7.92
C ILE A 25 -0.50 11.10 -8.11
N CYS A 26 -0.05 10.54 -6.99
CA CYS A 26 0.63 9.26 -6.95
C CYS A 26 -0.20 8.30 -6.08
N PRO A 27 -1.06 7.47 -6.69
CA PRO A 27 -1.97 6.61 -5.94
C PRO A 27 -1.24 5.47 -5.22
N GLY A 28 -0.17 4.93 -5.81
CA GLY A 28 0.61 3.87 -5.19
C GLY A 28 1.70 4.42 -4.25
N GLY A 29 1.41 4.68 -3.00
CA GLY A 29 2.24 5.37 -2.00
C GLY A 29 3.76 5.22 -2.05
N MET A 30 4.28 4.14 -2.64
CA MET A 30 5.72 3.87 -2.81
C MET A 30 6.48 4.97 -3.55
N MET A 31 5.90 5.48 -4.64
CA MET A 31 6.57 6.46 -5.50
C MET A 31 6.68 7.84 -4.85
N ASN A 32 5.91 8.11 -3.81
CA ASN A 32 5.90 9.39 -3.11
C ASN A 32 7.21 9.69 -2.38
N MET A 33 8.07 8.69 -2.15
CA MET A 33 9.10 8.78 -1.12
C MET A 33 10.53 8.83 -1.63
N MET A 34 10.74 8.95 -2.92
CA MET A 34 12.10 9.00 -3.48
C MET A 34 12.81 10.36 -3.30
N PHE A 35 12.22 11.27 -2.54
CA PHE A 35 12.75 12.62 -2.34
C PHE A 35 13.57 12.70 -1.05
N LYS A 36 14.83 12.31 -1.11
CA LYS A 36 15.76 12.33 0.04
C LYS A 36 15.83 13.70 0.73
N ASP A 37 15.72 14.77 -0.04
CA ASP A 37 15.83 16.12 0.52
C ASP A 37 14.57 16.48 1.32
N VAL A 38 13.39 16.03 0.89
CA VAL A 38 12.15 16.17 1.68
C VAL A 38 12.25 15.36 2.98
N MET A 39 12.73 14.10 2.90
CA MET A 39 12.95 13.28 4.09
C MET A 39 13.91 13.96 5.08
N ARG A 40 15.03 14.48 4.59
CA ARG A 40 16.02 15.18 5.44
C ARG A 40 15.45 16.47 6.03
N GLY A 41 14.74 17.27 5.24
CA GLY A 41 14.12 18.51 5.67
C GLY A 41 13.05 18.31 6.74
N SER A 42 12.20 17.30 6.58
CA SER A 42 11.12 16.96 7.52
C SER A 42 11.59 16.20 8.76
N LYS A 43 12.80 15.62 8.74
CA LYS A 43 13.31 14.67 9.75
C LYS A 43 12.48 13.38 9.86
N CYS A 44 11.60 13.11 8.90
CA CYS A 44 10.83 11.88 8.79
C CYS A 44 11.52 10.97 7.79
N LEU A 45 12.45 10.17 8.27
CA LEU A 45 13.35 9.38 7.43
C LEU A 45 12.84 7.93 7.27
N TRP A 46 13.21 7.30 6.16
CA TRP A 46 13.26 5.85 6.05
C TRP A 46 14.50 5.30 6.79
N PRO A 47 14.42 4.11 7.39
CA PRO A 47 13.26 3.20 7.41
C PRO A 47 12.22 3.51 8.50
N GLU A 48 12.48 4.43 9.44
CA GLU A 48 11.63 4.65 10.61
C GLU A 48 10.18 5.04 10.23
N ALA A 49 9.99 5.82 9.16
CA ALA A 49 8.66 6.22 8.69
C ALA A 49 7.79 5.04 8.22
N HIS A 50 8.35 3.84 8.06
CA HIS A 50 7.57 2.62 7.79
C HIS A 50 6.98 1.97 9.04
N THR A 51 7.45 2.35 10.23
CA THR A 51 7.08 1.72 11.52
C THR A 51 6.56 2.73 12.54
N ASP A 52 6.50 4.01 12.18
CA ASP A 52 6.06 5.12 13.03
C ASP A 52 4.99 5.92 12.28
N SER A 53 3.79 5.96 12.84
CA SER A 53 2.63 6.61 12.19
C SER A 53 2.76 8.13 12.10
N GLU A 54 3.39 8.77 13.08
CA GLU A 54 3.61 10.22 13.06
C GLU A 54 4.65 10.60 11.99
N LYS A 55 5.73 9.82 11.87
CA LYS A 55 6.74 10.03 10.81
C LYS A 55 6.16 9.71 9.43
N MET A 56 5.32 8.66 9.31
CA MET A 56 4.66 8.31 8.06
C MET A 56 3.73 9.45 7.60
N ALA A 57 2.92 9.99 8.49
CA ALA A 57 2.05 11.13 8.18
C ALA A 57 2.86 12.42 7.94
N GLY A 58 3.84 12.71 8.80
CA GLY A 58 4.71 13.89 8.67
C GLY A 58 5.46 13.94 7.34
N LEU A 59 5.90 12.79 6.82
CA LEU A 59 6.56 12.71 5.52
C LEU A 59 5.58 13.02 4.36
N ASN A 60 4.31 12.58 4.45
CA ASN A 60 3.28 12.95 3.49
C ASN A 60 2.98 14.45 3.49
N PHE A 61 2.86 15.08 4.67
CA PHE A 61 2.67 16.53 4.78
C PHE A 61 3.84 17.28 4.14
N ALA A 62 5.06 16.92 4.50
CA ALA A 62 6.26 17.56 3.96
C ALA A 62 6.38 17.43 2.43
N LEU A 63 6.02 16.28 1.87
CA LEU A 63 6.04 16.08 0.43
C LEU A 63 4.99 16.94 -0.28
N HIS A 64 3.79 17.03 0.27
CA HIS A 64 2.73 17.88 -0.27
C HIS A 64 3.11 19.37 -0.20
N GLU A 65 3.63 19.84 0.92
CA GLU A 65 4.12 21.22 1.11
C GLU A 65 5.27 21.57 0.16
N ALA A 66 6.13 20.60 -0.16
CA ALA A 66 7.18 20.76 -1.15
C ALA A 66 6.68 20.80 -2.61
N GLY A 67 5.36 20.73 -2.83
CA GLY A 67 4.76 20.73 -4.17
C GLY A 67 4.89 19.41 -4.92
N GLY A 68 5.03 18.29 -4.22
CA GLY A 68 5.15 16.94 -4.80
C GLY A 68 3.85 16.48 -5.45
N PHE A 69 2.96 15.87 -4.68
CA PHE A 69 1.69 15.35 -5.19
C PHE A 69 0.47 15.97 -4.50
N GLU A 70 -0.68 15.87 -5.17
CA GLU A 70 -1.96 16.37 -4.70
C GLU A 70 -2.74 15.34 -3.87
N ASN A 71 -2.07 14.33 -3.35
CA ASN A 71 -2.63 13.35 -2.43
C ASN A 71 -1.63 12.96 -1.34
N TYR A 72 -2.16 12.50 -0.23
CA TYR A 72 -1.42 11.70 0.74
C TYR A 72 -1.58 10.23 0.39
N GLY A 73 -0.53 9.42 0.51
CA GLY A 73 -0.56 8.00 0.18
C GLY A 73 0.21 7.14 1.18
N VAL A 74 -0.40 6.12 1.73
CA VAL A 74 0.23 5.17 2.67
C VAL A 74 -0.31 3.76 2.47
N PRO A 75 0.52 2.71 2.75
CA PRO A 75 1.94 2.73 3.10
C PRO A 75 2.85 3.07 1.93
N PHE A 76 4.16 3.20 2.22
CA PHE A 76 5.21 3.48 1.23
C PHE A 76 5.90 2.23 0.66
N CYS A 77 5.33 1.06 0.86
CA CYS A 77 5.90 -0.22 0.42
C CYS A 77 4.80 -1.25 0.18
N MET A 78 5.15 -2.35 -0.48
CA MET A 78 4.27 -3.46 -0.81
C MET A 78 4.53 -4.70 0.08
N THR A 79 4.78 -4.51 1.38
CA THR A 79 5.19 -5.62 2.24
C THR A 79 4.39 -5.73 3.54
N VAL A 80 3.49 -4.80 3.80
CA VAL A 80 2.71 -4.77 5.05
C VAL A 80 1.84 -6.01 5.18
N GLU A 81 1.13 -6.35 4.12
CA GLU A 81 0.21 -7.48 4.07
C GLU A 81 0.96 -8.80 4.25
N ALA A 82 2.01 -9.01 3.45
CA ALA A 82 2.80 -10.24 3.51
C ALA A 82 3.49 -10.41 4.87
N GLU A 83 4.02 -9.34 5.47
CA GLU A 83 4.62 -9.37 6.79
C GLU A 83 3.64 -9.82 7.87
N THR A 84 2.41 -9.27 7.86
CA THR A 84 1.39 -9.66 8.82
C THR A 84 0.96 -11.12 8.66
N MET A 85 1.04 -11.67 7.44
CA MET A 85 0.75 -13.07 7.15
C MET A 85 1.92 -14.01 7.43
N GLY A 86 3.12 -13.48 7.78
CA GLY A 86 4.27 -14.28 8.23
C GLY A 86 5.52 -14.17 7.38
N ALA A 87 5.55 -13.37 6.33
CA ALA A 87 6.77 -13.10 5.55
C ALA A 87 7.80 -12.33 6.37
N LYS A 88 9.08 -12.61 6.13
CA LYS A 88 10.17 -11.89 6.76
C LYS A 88 10.59 -10.70 5.91
N VAL A 89 10.55 -9.52 6.50
CA VAL A 89 10.82 -8.26 5.82
C VAL A 89 12.13 -7.64 6.31
N ASN A 90 12.98 -7.26 5.36
CA ASN A 90 14.06 -6.31 5.61
C ASN A 90 13.49 -4.90 5.42
N MET A 91 13.61 -4.07 6.44
CA MET A 91 13.04 -2.71 6.44
C MET A 91 13.76 -1.73 5.50
N GLY A 92 14.82 -2.16 4.84
CA GLY A 92 15.57 -1.31 3.92
C GLY A 92 16.41 -0.24 4.62
N ASN A 93 16.54 0.91 3.96
CA ASN A 93 17.32 2.04 4.46
C ASN A 93 16.82 3.35 3.81
N LEU A 94 17.54 4.46 3.93
CA LEU A 94 17.15 5.77 3.38
C LEU A 94 16.85 5.78 1.87
N ILE A 95 17.33 4.81 1.11
CA ILE A 95 17.21 4.77 -0.36
C ILE A 95 16.62 3.46 -0.89
N CYS A 96 16.33 2.54 0.01
CA CYS A 96 15.79 1.23 -0.33
C CYS A 96 14.57 0.98 0.56
N GLU A 97 13.44 0.71 -0.07
CA GLU A 97 12.19 0.41 0.61
C GLU A 97 12.21 -0.97 1.29
N PRO A 98 11.29 -1.24 2.22
CA PRO A 98 11.09 -2.57 2.78
C PRO A 98 10.81 -3.61 1.70
N HIS A 99 11.46 -4.76 1.79
CA HIS A 99 11.29 -5.88 0.87
C HIS A 99 11.30 -7.22 1.60
N VAL A 100 10.57 -8.19 1.06
CA VAL A 100 10.53 -9.55 1.61
C VAL A 100 11.86 -10.24 1.33
N VAL A 101 12.43 -10.85 2.37
CA VAL A 101 13.72 -11.59 2.29
C VAL A 101 13.53 -13.08 2.48
N ASP A 102 12.37 -13.52 3.02
CA ASP A 102 12.07 -14.93 3.25
C ASP A 102 10.55 -15.13 3.14
N SER A 103 10.15 -16.03 2.25
CA SER A 103 8.76 -16.40 2.03
C SER A 103 8.38 -17.51 3.01
N PRO A 104 7.24 -17.39 3.73
CA PRO A 104 6.87 -18.39 4.75
C PRO A 104 6.47 -19.74 4.17
N LEU A 105 6.15 -19.81 2.89
CA LEU A 105 5.64 -21.02 2.24
C LEU A 105 6.57 -21.51 1.13
N SER A 106 6.75 -22.81 1.05
CA SER A 106 7.41 -23.47 -0.09
C SER A 106 6.45 -23.82 -1.24
N SER A 107 5.13 -23.74 -1.00
CA SER A 107 4.05 -24.07 -1.94
C SER A 107 2.73 -23.45 -1.48
N SER A 108 1.82 -23.16 -2.41
CA SER A 108 0.47 -22.67 -2.12
C SER A 108 -0.35 -23.62 -1.24
N SER A 109 -0.02 -24.90 -1.24
CA SER A 109 -0.66 -25.90 -0.36
C SER A 109 -0.45 -25.64 1.14
N GLY A 110 0.51 -24.76 1.50
CA GLY A 110 0.83 -24.43 2.89
C GLY A 110 -0.01 -23.30 3.49
N VAL A 111 -1.08 -22.86 2.85
CA VAL A 111 -1.90 -21.71 3.28
C VAL A 111 -2.30 -21.74 4.75
N ASP A 112 -2.54 -22.91 5.32
CA ASP A 112 -2.92 -23.09 6.73
C ASP A 112 -1.80 -22.71 7.73
N LEU A 113 -0.58 -22.48 7.26
CA LEU A 113 0.54 -22.00 8.06
C LEU A 113 0.57 -20.47 8.19
N LEU A 114 -0.17 -19.77 7.32
CA LEU A 114 -0.25 -18.32 7.34
C LEU A 114 -1.10 -17.82 8.51
N LYS A 115 -0.79 -16.61 8.96
CA LYS A 115 -1.58 -15.92 9.97
C LYS A 115 -2.56 -14.97 9.29
N PRO A 116 -3.80 -14.85 9.78
CA PRO A 116 -4.68 -13.78 9.35
C PRO A 116 -4.06 -12.42 9.64
N LEU A 117 -4.35 -11.43 8.77
CA LEU A 117 -3.89 -10.06 8.94
C LEU A 117 -4.52 -9.45 10.19
N ASP A 118 -3.68 -9.01 11.14
CA ASP A 118 -4.11 -8.30 12.34
C ASP A 118 -3.99 -6.79 12.13
N ILE A 119 -5.14 -6.12 12.04
CA ILE A 119 -5.22 -4.66 11.89
C ILE A 119 -4.90 -3.88 13.18
N HIS A 120 -4.78 -4.57 14.31
CA HIS A 120 -4.57 -3.95 15.62
C HIS A 120 -3.12 -3.96 16.08
N SER A 121 -2.22 -4.57 15.30
CA SER A 121 -0.81 -4.67 15.64
C SER A 121 0.12 -4.44 14.44
N GLY A 122 1.42 -4.37 14.69
CA GLY A 122 2.45 -4.25 13.67
C GLY A 122 2.27 -3.07 12.73
N ARG A 123 2.77 -3.21 11.50
CA ARG A 123 2.71 -2.13 10.50
C ARG A 123 1.31 -1.87 9.95
N ALA A 124 0.40 -2.83 9.98
CA ALA A 124 -0.99 -2.59 9.60
C ALA A 124 -1.62 -1.51 10.50
N LYS A 125 -1.42 -1.63 11.83
CA LYS A 125 -1.86 -0.59 12.78
C LYS A 125 -1.19 0.75 12.51
N VAL A 126 0.11 0.78 12.23
CA VAL A 126 0.86 2.01 11.90
C VAL A 126 0.24 2.73 10.71
N VAL A 127 -0.12 2.00 9.66
CA VAL A 127 -0.79 2.57 8.47
C VAL A 127 -2.13 3.18 8.82
N LEU A 128 -2.95 2.48 9.61
CA LEU A 128 -4.27 2.98 10.03
C LEU A 128 -4.16 4.24 10.89
N ASP A 129 -3.19 4.27 11.81
CA ASP A 129 -2.95 5.45 12.65
C ASP A 129 -2.42 6.62 11.83
N ALA A 130 -1.53 6.37 10.84
CA ALA A 130 -1.07 7.40 9.92
C ALA A 130 -2.22 7.99 9.09
N ILE A 131 -3.17 7.18 8.60
CA ILE A 131 -4.37 7.66 7.90
C ILE A 131 -5.19 8.59 8.80
N ARG A 132 -5.40 8.21 10.07
CA ARG A 132 -6.12 9.06 11.04
C ARG A 132 -5.43 10.41 11.24
N ILE A 133 -4.10 10.41 11.38
CA ILE A 133 -3.30 11.64 11.49
C ILE A 133 -3.44 12.49 10.23
N LEU A 134 -3.32 11.90 9.05
CA LEU A 134 -3.45 12.61 7.76
C LEU A 134 -4.81 13.29 7.63
N LYS A 135 -5.88 12.68 8.13
CA LYS A 135 -7.22 13.29 8.13
C LYS A 135 -7.34 14.51 9.06
N THR A 136 -6.50 14.66 10.07
CA THR A 136 -6.47 15.86 10.90
C THR A 136 -5.90 17.08 10.18
N GLY A 137 -5.12 16.89 9.11
CA GLY A 137 -4.55 17.93 8.26
C GLY A 137 -5.57 18.67 7.38
N GLY A 138 -6.86 18.30 7.44
CA GLY A 138 -7.93 18.92 6.67
C GLY A 138 -8.53 18.01 5.60
N ASN A 139 -9.54 18.52 4.90
CA ASN A 139 -10.28 17.74 3.90
C ASN A 139 -9.93 18.08 2.44
N ASP A 140 -9.03 19.01 2.20
CA ASP A 140 -8.73 19.52 0.86
C ASP A 140 -7.80 18.63 0.05
N VAL A 141 -7.00 17.80 0.74
CA VAL A 141 -6.08 16.82 0.14
C VAL A 141 -6.63 15.42 0.35
N PRO A 142 -6.81 14.61 -0.71
CA PRO A 142 -7.32 13.26 -0.56
C PRO A 142 -6.27 12.34 0.07
N VAL A 143 -6.71 11.46 0.97
CA VAL A 143 -5.90 10.38 1.53
C VAL A 143 -6.18 9.10 0.74
N ILE A 144 -5.16 8.55 0.11
CA ILE A 144 -5.23 7.29 -0.65
C ILE A 144 -4.56 6.19 0.18
N GLY A 145 -5.36 5.23 0.62
CA GLY A 145 -4.85 4.00 1.21
C GLY A 145 -4.36 3.04 0.13
N ASN A 146 -3.28 2.32 0.39
CA ASN A 146 -2.71 1.39 -0.57
C ASN A 146 -2.79 -0.04 -0.07
N LEU A 147 -3.06 -0.97 -0.99
CA LEU A 147 -2.99 -2.40 -0.80
C LEU A 147 -2.09 -3.02 -1.87
N THR A 148 -1.30 -4.00 -1.46
CA THR A 148 -0.65 -4.91 -2.40
C THR A 148 -1.70 -5.87 -2.94
N GLY A 149 -1.80 -6.03 -4.26
CA GLY A 149 -2.77 -6.90 -4.86
C GLY A 149 -2.54 -8.39 -4.56
N PRO A 150 -3.57 -9.25 -4.75
CA PRO A 150 -3.54 -10.63 -4.27
C PRO A 150 -2.45 -11.49 -4.91
N VAL A 151 -2.18 -11.35 -6.21
CA VAL A 151 -1.14 -12.13 -6.89
C VAL A 151 0.25 -11.67 -6.46
N SER A 152 0.46 -10.37 -6.33
CA SER A 152 1.73 -9.81 -5.85
C SER A 152 1.98 -10.20 -4.40
N THR A 153 0.96 -10.18 -3.54
CA THR A 153 1.07 -10.68 -2.16
C THR A 153 1.37 -12.18 -2.13
N ALA A 154 0.67 -12.99 -2.93
CA ALA A 154 0.93 -14.43 -3.04
C ALA A 154 2.38 -14.71 -3.45
N GLY A 155 2.91 -13.95 -4.43
CA GLY A 155 4.30 -14.10 -4.90
C GLY A 155 5.38 -13.67 -3.91
N THR A 156 5.00 -13.02 -2.79
CA THR A 156 5.89 -12.76 -1.65
C THR A 156 5.74 -13.79 -0.54
N LEU A 157 4.60 -14.49 -0.47
CA LEU A 157 4.33 -15.56 0.50
C LEU A 157 4.83 -16.93 -0.01
N VAL A 158 4.84 -17.11 -1.32
CA VAL A 158 5.42 -18.26 -2.02
C VAL A 158 6.37 -17.70 -3.07
N ASP A 159 7.52 -18.35 -3.34
CA ASP A 159 8.38 -17.96 -4.47
C ASP A 159 7.55 -17.82 -5.75
N MET A 160 7.66 -16.67 -6.44
CA MET A 160 6.85 -16.35 -7.60
C MET A 160 6.98 -17.42 -8.70
N SER A 161 8.18 -18.00 -8.89
CA SER A 161 8.40 -19.05 -9.90
C SER A 161 7.70 -20.36 -9.56
N VAL A 162 7.52 -20.62 -8.27
CA VAL A 162 6.74 -21.78 -7.77
C VAL A 162 5.26 -21.50 -7.97
N LEU A 163 4.79 -20.32 -7.55
CA LEU A 163 3.38 -19.90 -7.66
C LEU A 163 2.88 -19.97 -9.11
N LEU A 164 3.63 -19.42 -10.07
CA LEU A 164 3.26 -19.44 -11.49
C LEU A 164 3.15 -20.88 -12.07
N LYS A 165 3.99 -21.79 -11.59
CA LYS A 165 3.85 -23.21 -11.95
C LYS A 165 2.63 -23.85 -11.30
N GLU A 166 2.31 -23.47 -10.07
CA GLU A 166 1.18 -24.01 -9.33
C GLU A 166 -0.17 -23.53 -9.85
N PHE A 167 -0.29 -22.35 -10.39
CA PHE A 167 -1.50 -21.92 -11.12
C PHE A 167 -1.92 -22.90 -12.23
N ARG A 168 -0.94 -23.57 -12.85
CA ARG A 168 -1.21 -24.57 -13.89
C ARG A 168 -1.32 -26.01 -13.36
N LYS A 169 -0.51 -26.35 -12.36
CA LYS A 169 -0.37 -27.73 -11.89
C LYS A 169 -1.24 -28.06 -10.67
N LYS A 170 -1.56 -27.06 -9.87
CA LYS A 170 -2.33 -27.17 -8.62
C LYS A 170 -3.29 -25.99 -8.48
N PRO A 171 -4.19 -25.78 -9.46
CA PRO A 171 -5.04 -24.59 -9.49
C PRO A 171 -5.89 -24.43 -8.23
N LEU A 172 -6.40 -25.49 -7.64
CA LEU A 172 -7.25 -25.44 -6.44
C LEU A 172 -6.49 -24.94 -5.21
N GLU A 173 -5.23 -25.37 -5.04
CA GLU A 173 -4.38 -24.90 -3.94
C GLU A 173 -3.96 -23.43 -4.12
N ALA A 174 -3.67 -23.03 -5.36
CA ALA A 174 -3.34 -21.66 -5.69
C ALA A 174 -4.56 -20.74 -5.49
N GLU A 175 -5.75 -21.16 -5.90
CA GLU A 175 -7.01 -20.45 -5.67
C GLU A 175 -7.30 -20.29 -4.17
N ARG A 176 -7.15 -21.35 -3.37
CA ARG A 176 -7.32 -21.29 -1.92
C ARG A 176 -6.37 -20.30 -1.26
N LEU A 177 -5.12 -20.21 -1.73
CA LEU A 177 -4.16 -19.20 -1.25
C LEU A 177 -4.62 -17.78 -1.61
N LEU A 178 -5.10 -17.58 -2.85
CA LEU A 178 -5.60 -16.26 -3.28
C LEU A 178 -6.85 -15.85 -2.50
N ASP A 179 -7.79 -16.78 -2.27
CA ASP A 179 -8.99 -16.52 -1.47
C ASP A 179 -8.63 -16.06 -0.06
N PHE A 180 -7.72 -16.78 0.62
CA PHE A 180 -7.23 -16.38 1.93
C PHE A 180 -6.65 -14.96 1.90
N ILE A 181 -5.82 -14.64 0.90
CA ILE A 181 -5.22 -13.31 0.77
C ILE A 181 -6.30 -12.26 0.53
N VAL A 182 -7.24 -12.48 -0.40
CA VAL A 182 -8.30 -11.54 -0.74
C VAL A 182 -9.17 -11.21 0.48
N GLU A 183 -9.57 -12.21 1.27
CA GLU A 183 -10.33 -12.00 2.50
C GLU A 183 -9.60 -11.06 3.46
N ASN A 184 -8.29 -11.24 3.64
CA ASN A 184 -7.47 -10.39 4.50
C ASN A 184 -7.27 -8.98 3.91
N LEU A 185 -7.07 -8.86 2.60
CA LEU A 185 -6.98 -7.56 1.93
C LEU A 185 -8.29 -6.76 2.05
N VAL A 186 -9.43 -7.42 1.95
CA VAL A 186 -10.74 -6.78 2.16
C VAL A 186 -10.87 -6.24 3.58
N VAL A 187 -10.44 -7.00 4.60
CA VAL A 187 -10.43 -6.54 6.00
C VAL A 187 -9.56 -5.30 6.15
N PHE A 188 -8.34 -5.34 5.60
CA PHE A 188 -7.40 -4.21 5.72
C PHE A 188 -7.86 -2.98 4.91
N GLY A 189 -8.41 -3.16 3.71
CA GLY A 189 -8.95 -2.08 2.91
C GLY A 189 -10.14 -1.39 3.58
N LYS A 190 -11.08 -2.15 4.17
CA LYS A 190 -12.18 -1.60 4.96
C LYS A 190 -11.68 -0.81 6.15
N ALA A 191 -10.70 -1.34 6.89
CA ALA A 191 -10.11 -0.65 8.03
C ALA A 191 -9.42 0.66 7.63
N GLN A 192 -8.78 0.73 6.45
CA GLN A 192 -8.21 1.97 5.93
C GLN A 192 -9.30 3.01 5.61
N ILE A 193 -10.44 2.59 5.01
CA ILE A 193 -11.58 3.47 4.76
C ILE A 193 -12.16 3.98 6.10
N GLU A 194 -12.35 3.12 7.08
CA GLU A 194 -12.84 3.47 8.42
C GLU A 194 -11.87 4.41 9.15
N ALA A 195 -10.57 4.26 8.93
CA ALA A 195 -9.55 5.18 9.44
C ALA A 195 -9.60 6.56 8.77
N GLY A 196 -10.26 6.69 7.60
CA GLY A 196 -10.51 7.96 6.92
C GLY A 196 -9.87 8.06 5.53
N ALA A 197 -9.40 6.96 4.94
CA ALA A 197 -8.95 6.98 3.54
C ALA A 197 -10.12 7.36 2.60
N ASP A 198 -9.86 8.26 1.67
CA ASP A 198 -10.84 8.74 0.70
C ASP A 198 -10.96 7.82 -0.52
N ALA A 199 -9.92 7.06 -0.79
CA ALA A 199 -9.84 6.04 -1.85
C ALA A 199 -8.86 4.94 -1.45
N ILE A 200 -9.01 3.77 -2.07
CA ILE A 200 -8.05 2.66 -1.97
C ILE A 200 -7.44 2.43 -3.34
N CYS A 201 -6.13 2.40 -3.40
CA CYS A 201 -5.37 1.94 -4.56
C CYS A 201 -4.90 0.50 -4.32
N ILE A 202 -5.10 -0.36 -5.30
CA ILE A 202 -4.59 -1.73 -5.30
C ILE A 202 -3.43 -1.79 -6.29
N ALA A 203 -2.21 -1.98 -5.77
CA ALA A 203 -1.00 -2.14 -6.58
C ALA A 203 -0.80 -3.62 -6.91
N GLU A 204 -1.03 -4.00 -8.18
CA GLU A 204 -0.98 -5.40 -8.65
C GLU A 204 -0.06 -5.56 -9.87
N PRO A 205 1.26 -5.34 -9.71
CA PRO A 205 2.19 -5.46 -10.84
C PRO A 205 2.33 -6.89 -11.37
N SER A 206 2.10 -7.90 -10.52
CA SER A 206 2.24 -9.32 -10.92
C SER A 206 0.98 -9.93 -11.52
N GLY A 207 -0.15 -9.22 -11.45
CA GLY A 207 -1.44 -9.67 -11.99
C GLY A 207 -1.67 -9.33 -13.47
N ALA A 208 -0.64 -8.90 -14.19
CA ALA A 208 -0.75 -8.58 -15.61
C ALA A 208 -0.99 -9.84 -16.45
N GLY A 209 -1.84 -9.73 -17.48
CA GLY A 209 -2.19 -10.85 -18.36
C GLY A 209 -0.97 -11.47 -19.05
N GLU A 210 0.08 -10.68 -19.34
CA GLU A 210 1.32 -11.18 -19.92
C GLU A 210 2.10 -12.10 -18.96
N ILE A 211 1.87 -12.00 -17.65
CA ILE A 211 2.52 -12.83 -16.63
C ILE A 211 1.70 -14.08 -16.33
N LEU A 212 0.38 -13.92 -16.25
CA LEU A 212 -0.52 -15.01 -15.84
C LEU A 212 -0.96 -15.90 -17.02
N GLY A 213 -0.94 -15.38 -18.24
CA GLY A 213 -1.33 -16.10 -19.48
C GLY A 213 -2.77 -15.92 -19.87
#